data_e9976706c6a577a73fc804a0fa34a7a6
#
_entry.id   e9976706c6a577a73fc804a0fa34a7a6
#
_cell.length_a   1.000
_cell.length_b   1.000
_cell.length_c   1.000
_cell.angle_alpha   90.00
_cell.angle_beta   90.00
_cell.angle_gamma   90.00
#
_symmetry.space_group_name_H-M   'P 1'
#
loop_
_entity.id
_entity.type
_entity.pdbx_description
1 polymer ?
#
loop_
_entity_poly.entity_id
_entity_poly.type
_entity_poly.pdbx_seq_one_letter_code
_entity_poly.pdbx_strand_id
1 'polypeptide(L)'
;MGSVVLHSALGTCDRLRTASGAIKDKRLRGVGYNGSVSGLAHCDDIGHLIVDGHCLRTRHGEKNLVSNTEREHLRGSKVIVVGTPCLECLKDLAHEGVAEVHYATTYDNSIGKEHIEKIAREKGMTLKNIKIDFANLFQELFDNLAKKGGVLERAGYRLEVSKKKI
;
A
#
# COMPACT_ATOMS: atom_id res chain seq x y z
N MET A 1 -3.77 8.73 3.17
CA MET A 1 -3.14 8.34 1.91
C MET A 1 -1.62 8.55 1.97
N GLY A 2 -1.12 9.77 2.14
CA GLY A 2 0.32 10.07 2.12
C GLY A 2 1.18 9.17 2.98
N SER A 3 0.78 8.88 4.23
CA SER A 3 1.51 7.97 5.11
C SER A 3 1.67 6.56 4.53
N VAL A 4 0.65 6.02 3.86
CA VAL A 4 0.72 4.68 3.24
C VAL A 4 1.67 4.70 2.04
N VAL A 5 1.62 5.77 1.23
CA VAL A 5 2.54 5.95 0.10
C VAL A 5 3.99 6.02 0.59
N LEU A 6 4.28 6.77 1.67
CA LEU A 6 5.62 6.84 2.25
C LEU A 6 6.12 5.47 2.73
N HIS A 7 5.25 4.64 3.30
CA HIS A 7 5.63 3.28 3.72
C HIS A 7 5.98 2.37 2.54
N SER A 8 5.52 2.65 1.31
CA SER A 8 5.93 1.87 0.14
C SER A 8 7.43 1.94 -0.14
N ALA A 9 8.10 3.00 0.30
CA ALA A 9 9.56 3.14 0.20
C ALA A 9 10.33 2.09 1.02
N LEU A 10 9.69 1.47 2.01
CA LEU A 10 10.26 0.39 2.83
C LEU A 10 10.14 -0.98 2.16
N GLY A 11 9.42 -1.09 1.05
CA GLY A 11 9.32 -2.32 0.28
C GLY A 11 10.69 -2.77 -0.23
N THR A 12 10.98 -4.07 -0.17
CA THR A 12 12.30 -4.65 -0.46
C THR A 12 12.32 -5.51 -1.73
N CYS A 13 11.45 -5.20 -2.67
CA CYS A 13 11.40 -5.83 -3.99
C CYS A 13 11.26 -4.75 -5.06
N ASP A 14 12.27 -4.59 -5.90
CA ASP A 14 12.34 -3.55 -6.94
C ASP A 14 11.40 -3.81 -8.13
N ARG A 15 10.79 -4.99 -8.22
CA ARG A 15 9.70 -5.22 -9.19
C ARG A 15 8.47 -4.37 -8.90
N LEU A 16 8.18 -4.13 -7.64
CA LEU A 16 7.18 -3.19 -7.16
C LEU A 16 7.41 -2.92 -5.67
N ARG A 17 7.66 -1.67 -5.30
CA ARG A 17 7.63 -1.22 -3.90
C ARG A 17 6.23 -0.72 -3.59
N THR A 18 5.53 -1.41 -2.72
CA THR A 18 4.12 -1.13 -2.40
C THR A 18 3.85 -1.24 -0.91
N ALA A 19 2.76 -0.62 -0.48
CA ALA A 19 2.27 -0.71 0.88
C ALA A 19 0.74 -0.71 0.92
N SER A 20 0.22 -1.19 2.03
CA SER A 20 -1.20 -1.13 2.36
C SER A 20 -1.37 -0.59 3.77
N GLY A 21 -2.47 0.12 4.02
CA GLY A 21 -2.77 0.67 5.33
C GLY A 21 -4.25 0.59 5.66
N ALA A 22 -4.57 0.16 6.88
CA ALA A 22 -5.93 0.10 7.39
C ALA A 22 -6.29 1.39 8.13
N ILE A 23 -7.42 1.98 7.74
CA ILE A 23 -7.97 3.19 8.35
C ILE A 23 -9.31 2.84 8.98
N LYS A 24 -9.44 3.10 10.26
CA LYS A 24 -10.68 2.97 11.02
C LYS A 24 -10.83 4.16 11.97
N ASP A 25 -12.04 4.69 12.08
CA ASP A 25 -12.34 5.87 12.92
C ASP A 25 -11.40 7.05 12.64
N LYS A 26 -11.13 7.31 11.36
CA LYS A 26 -10.22 8.37 10.86
C LYS A 26 -8.76 8.22 11.33
N ARG A 27 -8.34 7.04 11.81
CA ARG A 27 -6.98 6.75 12.27
C ARG A 27 -6.36 5.64 11.45
N LEU A 28 -5.09 5.78 11.15
CA LEU A 28 -4.27 4.69 10.59
C LEU A 28 -4.03 3.67 11.72
N ARG A 29 -4.54 2.45 11.54
CA ARG A 29 -4.52 1.39 12.56
C ARG A 29 -3.42 0.36 12.32
N GLY A 30 -2.98 0.22 11.09
CA GLY A 30 -1.90 -0.68 10.72
C GLY A 30 -1.39 -0.37 9.34
N VAL A 31 -0.16 -0.80 9.07
CA VAL A 31 0.51 -0.70 7.77
C VAL A 31 1.26 -1.99 7.49
N GLY A 32 1.25 -2.41 6.23
CA GLY A 32 2.11 -3.47 5.71
C GLY A 32 2.73 -3.03 4.40
N TYR A 33 4.00 -3.25 4.21
CA TYR A 33 4.71 -3.08 2.94
C TYR A 33 5.25 -4.43 2.45
N ASN A 34 5.53 -4.54 1.17
CA ASN A 34 5.99 -5.79 0.60
C ASN A 34 7.46 -6.09 0.94
N GLY A 35 7.74 -7.34 1.29
CA GLY A 35 9.07 -7.77 1.68
C GLY A 35 9.13 -9.26 1.99
N SER A 36 10.33 -9.80 2.17
CA SER A 36 10.50 -11.19 2.58
C SER A 36 9.95 -11.43 3.98
N VAL A 37 9.69 -12.69 4.30
CA VAL A 37 9.35 -13.10 5.67
C VAL A 37 10.48 -12.68 6.62
N SER A 38 10.12 -12.20 7.80
CA SER A 38 11.08 -11.74 8.81
C SER A 38 12.17 -12.79 9.07
N GLY A 39 13.41 -12.33 9.08
CA GLY A 39 14.60 -13.19 9.25
C GLY A 39 15.13 -13.83 7.97
N LEU A 40 14.45 -13.67 6.83
CA LEU A 40 14.94 -14.14 5.54
C LEU A 40 15.49 -12.98 4.69
N ALA A 41 16.46 -13.29 3.83
CA ALA A 41 17.04 -12.31 2.91
C ALA A 41 15.99 -11.73 1.95
N HIS A 42 16.12 -10.45 1.62
CA HIS A 42 15.23 -9.72 0.75
C HIS A 42 15.63 -9.84 -0.74
N CYS A 43 14.72 -9.42 -1.62
CA CYS A 43 15.03 -9.34 -3.06
C CYS A 43 16.17 -8.37 -3.34
N ASP A 44 16.25 -7.28 -2.59
CA ASP A 44 17.34 -6.29 -2.72
C ASP A 44 18.71 -6.90 -2.37
N ASP A 45 18.77 -7.93 -1.52
CA ASP A 45 20.01 -8.58 -1.07
C ASP A 45 20.47 -9.69 -2.01
N ILE A 46 19.56 -10.56 -2.44
CA ILE A 46 19.89 -11.83 -3.14
C ILE A 46 19.08 -12.07 -4.41
N GLY A 47 18.35 -11.05 -4.89
CA GLY A 47 17.53 -11.13 -6.10
C GLY A 47 16.19 -11.83 -5.88
N HIS A 48 15.47 -12.05 -6.98
CA HIS A 48 14.11 -12.58 -6.97
C HIS A 48 14.09 -14.10 -7.04
N LEU A 49 13.07 -14.71 -6.42
CA LEU A 49 12.67 -16.11 -6.66
C LEU A 49 11.45 -16.08 -7.59
N ILE A 50 11.69 -16.19 -8.90
CA ILE A 50 10.65 -16.10 -9.92
C ILE A 50 10.08 -17.47 -10.25
N VAL A 51 8.75 -17.61 -10.13
CA VAL A 51 7.99 -18.76 -10.61
C VAL A 51 6.77 -18.22 -11.36
N ASP A 52 6.55 -18.68 -12.56
CA ASP A 52 5.43 -18.27 -13.43
C ASP A 52 5.25 -16.74 -13.53
N GLY A 53 6.36 -16.02 -13.65
CA GLY A 53 6.39 -14.57 -13.73
C GLY A 53 6.18 -13.82 -12.40
N HIS A 54 5.95 -14.52 -11.28
CA HIS A 54 5.75 -13.94 -9.95
C HIS A 54 6.97 -14.12 -9.05
N CYS A 55 7.27 -13.11 -8.22
CA CYS A 55 8.31 -13.22 -7.20
C CYS A 55 7.71 -13.87 -5.94
N LEU A 56 8.07 -15.12 -5.67
CA LEU A 56 7.62 -15.86 -4.49
C LEU A 56 8.39 -15.51 -3.21
N ARG A 57 9.52 -14.81 -3.31
CA ARG A 57 10.29 -14.37 -2.14
C ARG A 57 9.53 -13.29 -1.36
N THR A 58 8.82 -12.44 -2.06
CA THR A 58 8.16 -11.28 -1.49
C THR A 58 6.75 -11.60 -1.03
N ARG A 59 6.49 -11.40 0.24
CA ARG A 59 5.15 -11.36 0.79
C ARG A 59 4.50 -10.01 0.48
N HIS A 60 3.24 -10.00 0.03
CA HIS A 60 2.55 -8.78 -0.35
C HIS A 60 2.27 -7.87 0.85
N GLY A 61 2.20 -6.57 0.60
CA GLY A 61 1.93 -5.55 1.62
C GLY A 61 0.60 -5.77 2.35
N GLU A 62 -0.43 -6.22 1.65
CA GLU A 62 -1.75 -6.55 2.23
C GLU A 62 -1.66 -7.72 3.21
N LYS A 63 -0.89 -8.76 2.86
CA LYS A 63 -0.66 -9.90 3.77
C LYS A 63 0.11 -9.48 5.02
N ASN A 64 1.09 -8.60 4.87
CA ASN A 64 1.83 -8.03 5.99
C ASN A 64 0.94 -7.10 6.83
N LEU A 65 0.06 -6.31 6.20
CA LEU A 65 -0.94 -5.52 6.91
C LEU A 65 -1.84 -6.40 7.80
N VAL A 66 -2.40 -7.47 7.24
CA VAL A 66 -3.25 -8.41 7.99
C VAL A 66 -2.51 -9.02 9.18
N SER A 67 -1.25 -9.42 9.00
CA SER A 67 -0.46 -10.02 10.09
C SER A 67 -0.03 -9.02 11.17
N ASN A 68 0.09 -7.74 10.83
CA ASN A 68 0.59 -6.70 11.72
C ASN A 68 -0.54 -5.85 12.34
N THR A 69 -1.80 -6.20 12.08
CA THR A 69 -2.95 -5.41 12.53
C THR A 69 -3.94 -6.30 13.27
N GLU A 70 -4.37 -5.88 14.44
CA GLU A 70 -5.39 -6.58 15.19
C GLU A 70 -6.70 -6.68 14.40
N ARG A 71 -7.35 -7.83 14.46
CA ARG A 71 -8.56 -8.13 13.69
C ARG A 71 -9.69 -7.12 13.91
N GLU A 72 -9.83 -6.62 15.13
CA GLU A 72 -10.84 -5.61 15.46
C GLU A 72 -10.62 -4.29 14.71
N HIS A 73 -9.36 -3.97 14.38
CA HIS A 73 -9.00 -2.81 13.59
C HIS A 73 -9.17 -3.01 12.08
N LEU A 74 -9.12 -4.24 11.60
CA LEU A 74 -9.39 -4.60 10.21
C LEU A 74 -10.89 -4.66 9.93
N ARG A 75 -11.67 -5.24 10.82
CA ARG A 75 -13.11 -5.38 10.63
C ARG A 75 -13.80 -4.03 10.50
N GLY A 76 -14.51 -3.84 9.37
CA GLY A 76 -15.20 -2.58 9.05
C GLY A 76 -14.26 -1.44 8.66
N SER A 77 -12.96 -1.69 8.50
CA SER A 77 -12.00 -0.67 8.08
C SER A 77 -12.06 -0.36 6.59
N LYS A 78 -11.45 0.75 6.23
CA LYS A 78 -11.04 1.08 4.86
C LYS A 78 -9.56 0.74 4.72
N VAL A 79 -9.21 -0.10 3.75
CA VAL A 79 -7.82 -0.40 3.39
C VAL A 79 -7.43 0.39 2.15
N ILE A 80 -6.30 1.07 2.24
CA ILE A 80 -5.64 1.74 1.11
C ILE A 80 -4.51 0.84 0.63
N VAL A 81 -4.45 0.58 -0.67
CA VAL A 81 -3.38 -0.20 -1.32
C VAL A 81 -2.67 0.68 -2.34
N VAL A 82 -1.35 0.81 -2.21
CA VAL A 82 -0.50 1.48 -3.22
C VAL A 82 -0.11 0.44 -4.27
N GLY A 83 -1.06 0.10 -5.12
CA GLY A 83 -0.96 -0.98 -6.11
C GLY A 83 -2.33 -1.58 -6.37
N THR A 84 -2.41 -2.58 -7.23
CA THR A 84 -3.64 -3.36 -7.42
C THR A 84 -3.56 -4.61 -6.56
N PRO A 85 -4.53 -4.87 -5.67
CA PRO A 85 -4.54 -6.09 -4.88
C PRO A 85 -4.70 -7.31 -5.79
N CYS A 86 -3.98 -8.38 -5.55
CA CYS A 86 -4.25 -9.66 -6.20
C CYS A 86 -5.45 -10.35 -5.55
N LEU A 87 -5.98 -11.38 -6.23
CA LEU A 87 -7.15 -12.12 -5.75
C LEU A 87 -6.95 -12.67 -4.33
N GLU A 88 -5.80 -13.26 -4.03
CA GLU A 88 -5.52 -13.83 -2.71
C GLU A 88 -5.48 -12.76 -1.63
N CYS A 89 -4.85 -11.61 -1.90
CA CYS A 89 -4.86 -10.49 -0.96
C CYS A 89 -6.28 -9.96 -0.71
N LEU A 90 -7.11 -9.86 -1.76
CA LEU A 90 -8.49 -9.43 -1.59
C LEU A 90 -9.30 -10.43 -0.74
N LYS A 91 -9.09 -11.73 -0.93
CA LYS A 91 -9.73 -12.78 -0.12
C LYS A 91 -9.34 -12.68 1.36
N ASP A 92 -8.05 -12.44 1.65
CA ASP A 92 -7.56 -12.24 3.02
C ASP A 92 -8.24 -11.01 3.66
N LEU A 93 -8.27 -9.88 2.97
CA LEU A 93 -8.95 -8.66 3.45
C LEU A 93 -10.47 -8.88 3.65
N ALA A 94 -11.11 -9.61 2.74
CA ALA A 94 -12.52 -9.95 2.84
C ALA A 94 -12.82 -10.90 4.02
N HIS A 95 -11.90 -11.84 4.30
CA HIS A 95 -11.99 -12.75 5.46
C HIS A 95 -11.90 -11.98 6.77
N GLU A 96 -11.04 -10.98 6.85
CA GLU A 96 -10.90 -10.13 8.03
C GLU A 96 -12.04 -9.11 8.21
N GLY A 97 -12.97 -9.06 7.26
CA GLY A 97 -14.15 -8.19 7.33
C GLY A 97 -13.86 -6.72 7.00
N VAL A 98 -12.86 -6.45 6.18
CA VAL A 98 -12.59 -5.12 5.62
C VAL A 98 -13.81 -4.66 4.82
N ALA A 99 -14.28 -3.43 5.05
CA ALA A 99 -15.47 -2.90 4.39
C ALA A 99 -15.17 -2.23 3.04
N GLU A 100 -14.02 -1.59 2.93
CA GLU A 100 -13.64 -0.86 1.72
C GLU A 100 -12.17 -1.13 1.36
N VAL A 101 -11.88 -1.33 0.07
CA VAL A 101 -10.52 -1.37 -0.46
C VAL A 101 -10.38 -0.31 -1.54
N HIS A 102 -9.52 0.67 -1.30
CA HIS A 102 -9.17 1.73 -2.24
C HIS A 102 -7.75 1.48 -2.74
N TYR A 103 -7.57 1.24 -4.02
CA TYR A 103 -6.27 0.97 -4.62
C TYR A 103 -5.87 2.04 -5.64
N ALA A 104 -4.58 2.33 -5.73
CA ALA A 104 -4.09 3.57 -6.32
C ALA A 104 -3.38 3.43 -7.66
N THR A 105 -3.03 2.23 -8.09
CA THR A 105 -2.31 2.02 -9.35
C THR A 105 -2.75 0.75 -10.03
N THR A 106 -2.55 0.71 -11.34
CA THR A 106 -2.70 -0.50 -12.13
C THR A 106 -1.34 -1.18 -12.27
N TYR A 107 -1.01 -2.06 -11.35
CA TYR A 107 0.03 -3.06 -11.57
C TYR A 107 -0.64 -4.30 -12.14
N ASP A 108 -0.32 -4.68 -13.35
CA ASP A 108 -1.10 -5.63 -14.13
C ASP A 108 -0.57 -7.06 -14.11
N ASN A 109 0.02 -7.48 -13.00
CA ASN A 109 0.48 -8.86 -12.78
C ASN A 109 -0.33 -9.57 -11.68
N SER A 110 -1.62 -9.27 -11.58
CA SER A 110 -2.50 -9.85 -10.57
C SER A 110 -3.16 -11.12 -11.08
N ILE A 111 -2.83 -12.26 -10.47
CA ILE A 111 -3.54 -13.52 -10.72
C ILE A 111 -5.00 -13.37 -10.27
N GLY A 112 -5.94 -13.79 -11.12
CA GLY A 112 -7.35 -13.80 -10.81
C GLY A 112 -8.04 -12.44 -10.79
N LYS A 113 -7.48 -11.44 -11.48
CA LYS A 113 -8.01 -10.08 -11.56
C LYS A 113 -9.48 -10.03 -11.98
N GLU A 114 -9.89 -10.90 -12.89
CA GLU A 114 -11.25 -11.02 -13.40
C GLU A 114 -12.28 -11.43 -12.34
N HIS A 115 -11.82 -11.99 -11.21
CA HIS A 115 -12.67 -12.42 -10.09
C HIS A 115 -12.72 -11.41 -8.94
N ILE A 116 -11.84 -10.42 -8.91
CA ILE A 116 -11.70 -9.46 -7.81
C ILE A 116 -13.00 -8.69 -7.57
N GLU A 117 -13.59 -8.13 -8.62
CA GLU A 117 -14.84 -7.36 -8.52
C GLU A 117 -16.03 -8.23 -8.11
N LYS A 118 -16.07 -9.48 -8.59
CA LYS A 118 -17.12 -10.45 -8.23
C LYS A 118 -17.07 -10.73 -6.72
N ILE A 119 -15.90 -11.08 -6.20
CA ILE A 119 -15.74 -11.39 -4.76
C ILE A 119 -16.05 -10.17 -3.90
N ALA A 120 -15.56 -8.98 -4.26
CA ALA A 120 -15.86 -7.76 -3.52
C ALA A 120 -17.37 -7.52 -3.42
N ARG A 121 -18.10 -7.65 -4.54
CA ARG A 121 -19.56 -7.49 -4.58
C ARG A 121 -20.29 -8.55 -3.74
N GLU A 122 -19.94 -9.82 -3.87
CA GLU A 122 -20.55 -10.91 -3.11
C GLU A 122 -20.33 -10.78 -1.59
N LYS A 123 -19.22 -10.17 -1.19
CA LYS A 123 -18.90 -9.86 0.21
C LYS A 123 -19.48 -8.53 0.71
N GLY A 124 -20.13 -7.75 -0.15
CA GLY A 124 -20.57 -6.40 0.20
C GLY A 124 -19.43 -5.42 0.47
N MET A 125 -18.23 -5.71 -0.04
CA MET A 125 -17.04 -4.88 0.09
C MET A 125 -17.01 -3.83 -1.02
N THR A 126 -16.75 -2.57 -0.67
CA THR A 126 -16.51 -1.53 -1.67
C THR A 126 -15.10 -1.65 -2.23
N LEU A 127 -14.98 -1.86 -3.53
CA LEU A 127 -13.70 -1.83 -4.24
C LEU A 127 -13.63 -0.58 -5.12
N LYS A 128 -12.62 0.26 -4.91
CA LYS A 128 -12.51 1.54 -5.63
C LYS A 128 -11.09 1.76 -6.14
N ASN A 129 -10.97 1.89 -7.46
CA ASN A 129 -9.74 2.41 -8.06
C ASN A 129 -9.71 3.94 -7.88
N ILE A 130 -8.63 4.44 -7.29
CA ILE A 130 -8.41 5.87 -7.06
C ILE A 130 -7.19 6.34 -7.83
N LYS A 131 -7.36 7.44 -8.55
CA LYS A 131 -6.21 8.10 -9.19
C LYS A 131 -5.52 8.99 -8.16
N ILE A 132 -4.22 8.77 -7.96
CA ILE A 132 -3.41 9.63 -7.10
C ILE A 132 -2.52 10.49 -7.98
N ASP A 133 -2.66 11.78 -7.86
CA ASP A 133 -1.64 12.72 -8.30
C ASP A 133 -0.55 12.78 -7.22
N PHE A 134 0.47 11.95 -7.38
CA PHE A 134 1.58 11.85 -6.42
C PHE A 134 2.35 13.16 -6.29
N ALA A 135 2.50 13.92 -7.38
CA ALA A 135 3.22 15.19 -7.34
C ALA A 135 2.47 16.18 -6.45
N ASN A 136 1.17 16.35 -6.67
CA ASN A 136 0.36 17.23 -5.85
C ASN A 136 0.28 16.75 -4.39
N LEU A 137 0.08 15.45 -4.16
CA LEU A 137 0.02 14.87 -2.82
C LEU A 137 1.30 15.16 -2.01
N PHE A 138 2.47 14.98 -2.61
CA PHE A 138 3.74 15.23 -1.92
C PHE A 138 4.03 16.72 -1.80
N GLN A 139 3.68 17.53 -2.81
CA GLN A 139 3.87 18.97 -2.71
C GLN A 139 3.02 19.56 -1.58
N GLU A 140 1.73 19.21 -1.49
CA GLU A 140 0.87 19.65 -0.38
C GLU A 140 1.39 19.19 0.99
N LEU A 141 1.92 17.97 1.10
CA LEU A 141 2.51 17.48 2.33
C LEU A 141 3.73 18.32 2.73
N PHE A 142 4.66 18.57 1.80
CA PHE A 142 5.86 19.34 2.06
C PHE A 142 5.54 20.81 2.36
N ASP A 143 4.60 21.41 1.66
CA ASP A 143 4.14 22.77 1.92
C ASP A 143 3.54 22.88 3.34
N ASN A 144 2.75 21.89 3.77
CA ASN A 144 2.21 21.87 5.13
C ASN A 144 3.29 21.70 6.20
N LEU A 145 4.30 20.87 5.95
CA LEU A 145 5.45 20.70 6.84
C LEU A 145 6.38 21.93 6.89
N ALA A 146 6.36 22.76 5.83
CA ALA A 146 7.14 23.99 5.73
C ALA A 146 6.39 25.24 6.23
N LYS A 147 5.12 25.14 6.62
CA LYS A 147 4.37 26.24 7.23
C LYS A 147 4.93 26.61 8.59
N LYS A 148 4.65 27.85 9.05
CA LYS A 148 5.05 28.33 10.37
C LYS A 148 4.76 27.31 11.49
N GLY A 149 5.80 26.91 12.19
CA GLY A 149 5.76 25.89 13.24
C GLY A 149 5.89 24.45 12.73
N GLY A 150 5.97 24.24 11.42
CA GLY A 150 6.20 22.92 10.82
C GLY A 150 7.65 22.45 10.99
N VAL A 151 7.84 21.13 10.89
CA VAL A 151 9.16 20.52 11.11
C VAL A 151 10.20 20.92 10.04
N LEU A 152 9.80 21.12 8.80
CA LEU A 152 10.69 21.55 7.74
C LEU A 152 11.07 23.04 7.91
N GLU A 153 10.10 23.88 8.28
CA GLU A 153 10.37 25.30 8.53
C GLU A 153 11.37 25.46 9.70
N ARG A 154 11.15 24.76 10.81
CA ARG A 154 12.05 24.78 11.97
C ARG A 154 13.45 24.25 11.67
N ALA A 155 13.55 23.28 10.75
CA ALA A 155 14.83 22.73 10.32
C ALA A 155 15.49 23.54 9.20
N GLY A 156 14.84 24.60 8.68
CA GLY A 156 15.36 25.43 7.60
C GLY A 156 15.29 24.80 6.22
N TYR A 157 14.37 23.83 5.98
CA TYR A 157 14.23 23.18 4.70
C TYR A 157 12.95 23.59 3.97
N ARG A 158 13.07 23.66 2.65
CA ARG A 158 11.97 23.68 1.70
C ARG A 158 12.20 22.58 0.67
N LEU A 159 11.18 21.79 0.38
CA LEU A 159 11.23 20.69 -0.60
C LEU A 159 10.24 20.97 -1.74
N GLU A 160 10.66 20.66 -2.95
CA GLU A 160 9.82 20.80 -4.15
C GLU A 160 9.78 19.49 -4.91
N VAL A 161 8.59 19.13 -5.39
CA VAL A 161 8.38 17.92 -6.20
C VAL A 161 8.48 18.31 -7.68
N SER A 162 9.39 17.68 -8.40
CA SER A 162 9.54 17.86 -9.85
C SER A 162 9.30 16.54 -10.58
N LYS A 163 8.65 16.63 -11.74
CA LYS A 163 8.46 15.45 -12.61
C LYS A 163 9.76 15.18 -13.36
N LYS A 164 10.24 13.93 -13.29
CA LYS A 164 11.38 13.51 -14.12
C LYS A 164 10.98 13.61 -15.60
N LYS A 165 11.79 14.31 -16.40
CA LYS A 165 11.67 14.22 -17.86
C LYS A 165 12.14 12.82 -18.27
N ILE A 166 11.23 12.01 -18.77
CA ILE A 166 11.49 10.66 -19.32
C ILE A 166 11.64 10.82 -20.83
#